data_c5eab5808aeeb1daf95fb00b53c8798a
#
_entry.id   c5eab5808aeeb1daf95fb00b53c8798a
#
_cell.length_a   1.000
_cell.length_b   1.000
_cell.length_c   1.000
_cell.angle_alpha   90.00
_cell.angle_beta   90.00
_cell.angle_gamma   90.00
#
_symmetry.space_group_name_H-M   'P 1'
#
loop_
_entity.id
_entity.type
_entity.pdbx_description
1 polymer ?
#
loop_
_entity_poly.entity_id
_entity_poly.type
_entity_poly.pdbx_seq_one_letter_code
_entity_poly.pdbx_strand_id
1 'polypeptide(L)'
;MFKIRYKSHHDVGNIISKFTENLKAAKSDFLDLLNRENKNKQLGIYFHTPYCDKICSFCNMNRKQLDNDLEEYTKYLCEEIKKYGAYEFCKTSEVDVVFFGGGTPTIFKKEQLESILKTLNENFKFTKDYEMTFETTLHNLSFEKLKIMEKYGVNRISVGIQTFSNRGRKLLNRTYDKNYVVERLKEIKKITYLSKTSNIPVDR
;
A
#
# COMPACT_ATOMS: atom_id res chain seq x y z
N MET A 1 -28.76 13.79 -5.07
CA MET A 1 -28.69 13.99 -3.61
C MET A 1 -29.00 12.65 -2.94
N PHE A 2 -28.05 12.06 -2.20
CA PHE A 2 -28.24 10.78 -1.54
C PHE A 2 -29.26 10.92 -0.40
N LYS A 3 -30.35 10.14 -0.42
CA LYS A 3 -31.43 10.20 0.58
C LYS A 3 -31.06 9.59 1.94
N ILE A 4 -29.99 8.79 1.97
CA ILE A 4 -29.52 8.10 3.17
C ILE A 4 -28.02 8.40 3.37
N ARG A 5 -27.66 8.90 4.55
CA ARG A 5 -26.27 9.03 4.99
C ARG A 5 -26.00 8.01 6.09
N TYR A 6 -25.05 7.14 5.86
CA TYR A 6 -24.55 6.24 6.91
C TYR A 6 -23.65 7.03 7.85
N LYS A 7 -23.83 6.86 9.15
CA LYS A 7 -23.08 7.59 10.18
C LYS A 7 -21.68 7.01 10.42
N SER A 8 -21.49 5.73 10.10
CA SER A 8 -20.24 5.03 10.31
C SER A 8 -20.05 3.86 9.34
N HIS A 9 -18.84 3.35 9.21
CA HIS A 9 -18.56 2.11 8.49
C HIS A 9 -19.27 0.90 9.11
N HIS A 10 -19.55 0.92 10.42
CA HIS A 10 -20.31 -0.12 11.10
C HIS A 10 -21.75 -0.23 10.58
N ASP A 11 -22.38 0.88 10.21
CA ASP A 11 -23.75 0.87 9.65
C ASP A 11 -23.78 0.17 8.29
N VAL A 12 -22.73 0.38 7.46
CA VAL A 12 -22.58 -0.31 6.18
C VAL A 12 -22.28 -1.79 6.42
N GLY A 13 -21.41 -2.12 7.37
CA GLY A 13 -21.08 -3.49 7.77
C GLY A 13 -22.32 -4.26 8.23
N ASN A 14 -23.18 -3.66 9.05
CA ASN A 14 -24.42 -4.25 9.54
C ASN A 14 -25.45 -4.51 8.42
N ILE A 15 -25.46 -3.70 7.37
CA ILE A 15 -26.33 -3.92 6.20
C ILE A 15 -25.78 -5.07 5.37
N ILE A 16 -24.48 -5.07 5.08
CA ILE A 16 -23.82 -6.15 4.32
C ILE A 16 -23.97 -7.48 5.05
N SER A 17 -23.80 -7.52 6.37
CA SER A 17 -23.92 -8.74 7.16
C SER A 17 -25.31 -9.38 7.05
N LYS A 18 -26.38 -8.57 6.98
CA LYS A 18 -27.75 -9.09 6.77
C LYS A 18 -27.94 -9.80 5.43
N PHE A 19 -27.19 -9.40 4.40
CA PHE A 19 -27.19 -10.06 3.09
C PHE A 19 -26.20 -11.21 2.99
N THR A 20 -25.23 -11.28 3.90
CA THR A 20 -24.14 -12.27 3.87
C THR A 20 -24.21 -13.30 5.00
N GLU A 21 -25.27 -13.30 5.82
CA GLU A 21 -25.45 -14.22 6.97
C GLU A 21 -25.32 -15.70 6.61
N ASN A 22 -25.52 -16.05 5.35
CA ASN A 22 -25.37 -17.41 4.83
C ASN A 22 -24.04 -17.68 4.11
N LEU A 23 -23.14 -16.69 3.99
CA LEU A 23 -21.85 -16.83 3.33
C LEU A 23 -20.75 -17.09 4.39
N LYS A 24 -20.81 -18.23 5.05
CA LYS A 24 -19.69 -18.71 5.87
C LYS A 24 -18.66 -19.36 4.95
N ALA A 25 -17.78 -18.54 4.33
CA ALA A 25 -16.62 -19.10 3.66
C ALA A 25 -15.70 -19.78 4.69
N ALA A 26 -15.53 -21.06 4.60
CA ALA A 26 -14.59 -21.79 5.42
C ALA A 26 -13.15 -21.54 4.92
N LYS A 27 -12.16 -21.69 5.80
CA LYS A 27 -10.74 -21.64 5.42
C LYS A 27 -10.41 -22.64 4.31
N SER A 28 -11.06 -23.80 4.31
CA SER A 28 -10.99 -24.83 3.25
C SER A 28 -11.39 -24.27 1.89
N ASP A 29 -12.49 -23.52 1.79
CA ASP A 29 -13.00 -22.96 0.52
C ASP A 29 -12.01 -21.99 -0.09
N PHE A 30 -11.34 -21.19 0.75
CA PHE A 30 -10.29 -20.27 0.31
C PHE A 30 -9.05 -21.02 -0.20
N LEU A 31 -8.61 -22.06 0.51
CA LEU A 31 -7.48 -22.88 0.07
C LEU A 31 -7.81 -23.65 -1.22
N ASP A 32 -9.02 -24.14 -1.34
CA ASP A 32 -9.49 -24.80 -2.56
C ASP A 32 -9.53 -23.85 -3.74
N LEU A 33 -9.93 -22.57 -3.53
CA LEU A 33 -9.84 -21.54 -4.55
C LEU A 33 -8.39 -21.29 -4.98
N LEU A 34 -7.46 -21.15 -4.02
CA LEU A 34 -6.05 -20.90 -4.31
C LEU A 34 -5.37 -22.05 -5.07
N ASN A 35 -5.87 -23.27 -4.95
CA ASN A 35 -5.35 -24.45 -5.64
C ASN A 35 -5.97 -24.67 -7.04
N ARG A 36 -6.86 -23.78 -7.49
CA ARG A 36 -7.47 -23.84 -8.84
C ARG A 36 -6.82 -22.85 -9.77
N GLU A 37 -6.88 -23.12 -11.05
CA GLU A 37 -6.52 -22.15 -12.10
C GLU A 37 -7.43 -20.92 -12.04
N ASN A 38 -6.85 -19.72 -12.16
CA ASN A 38 -7.60 -18.49 -12.32
C ASN A 38 -8.07 -18.32 -13.77
N LYS A 39 -9.32 -18.65 -14.04
CA LYS A 39 -9.91 -18.54 -15.39
C LYS A 39 -9.91 -17.11 -15.94
N ASN A 40 -10.02 -16.09 -15.08
CA ASN A 40 -10.04 -14.68 -15.48
C ASN A 40 -8.64 -14.12 -15.69
N LYS A 41 -7.61 -14.83 -15.22
CA LYS A 41 -6.19 -14.44 -15.29
C LYS A 41 -5.80 -13.11 -14.62
N GLN A 42 -6.73 -12.30 -14.17
CA GLN A 42 -6.49 -11.02 -13.51
C GLN A 42 -6.30 -11.20 -11.99
N LEU A 43 -5.34 -10.47 -11.42
CA LEU A 43 -5.02 -10.51 -10.00
C LEU A 43 -4.70 -9.11 -9.47
N GLY A 44 -5.38 -8.72 -8.40
CA GLY A 44 -5.03 -7.56 -7.58
C GLY A 44 -4.39 -8.01 -6.27
N ILE A 45 -3.31 -7.35 -5.85
CA ILE A 45 -2.61 -7.63 -4.60
C ILE A 45 -2.60 -6.40 -3.71
N TYR A 46 -3.04 -6.56 -2.46
CA TYR A 46 -2.95 -5.52 -1.44
C TYR A 46 -2.01 -5.96 -0.31
N PHE A 47 -1.02 -5.11 -0.03
CA PHE A 47 -0.12 -5.26 1.10
C PHE A 47 -0.48 -4.28 2.21
N HIS A 48 -0.80 -4.78 3.39
CA HIS A 48 -1.09 -3.93 4.54
C HIS A 48 0.14 -3.77 5.42
N THR A 49 0.66 -2.55 5.52
CA THR A 49 1.74 -2.21 6.46
C THR A 49 1.14 -1.52 7.68
N PRO A 50 0.95 -2.20 8.83
CA PRO A 50 0.23 -1.63 9.97
C PRO A 50 1.06 -0.66 10.81
N TYR A 51 2.22 -0.21 10.35
CA TYR A 51 3.15 0.58 11.14
C TYR A 51 3.22 2.03 10.68
N CYS A 52 3.27 2.95 11.65
CA CYS A 52 3.55 4.37 11.45
C CYS A 52 4.59 4.83 12.47
N ASP A 53 5.43 5.76 12.08
CA ASP A 53 6.32 6.48 13.00
C ASP A 53 5.56 7.43 13.93
N LYS A 54 4.40 7.93 13.47
CA LYS A 54 3.51 8.80 14.23
C LYS A 54 2.05 8.56 13.88
N ILE A 55 1.20 8.44 14.89
CA ILE A 55 -0.24 8.25 14.71
C ILE A 55 -0.93 9.61 14.48
N CYS A 56 -1.63 9.73 13.35
CA CYS A 56 -2.45 10.89 13.03
C CYS A 56 -3.79 10.84 13.78
N SER A 57 -4.28 12.02 14.22
CA SER A 57 -5.50 12.12 15.04
C SER A 57 -6.79 11.72 14.31
N PHE A 58 -6.81 11.78 12.98
CA PHE A 58 -7.97 11.49 12.14
C PHE A 58 -8.01 10.05 11.63
N CYS A 59 -6.93 9.29 11.80
CA CYS A 59 -6.75 8.01 11.13
C CYS A 59 -7.52 6.90 11.83
N ASN A 60 -8.33 6.16 11.07
CA ASN A 60 -9.09 4.99 11.52
C ASN A 60 -8.62 3.67 10.90
N MET A 61 -7.45 3.68 10.23
CA MET A 61 -6.87 2.46 9.67
C MET A 61 -6.39 1.51 10.75
N ASN A 62 -6.33 0.22 10.44
CA ASN A 62 -5.66 -0.76 11.30
C ASN A 62 -4.15 -0.48 11.31
N ARG A 63 -3.68 0.22 12.35
CA ARG A 63 -2.30 0.66 12.49
C ARG A 63 -1.85 0.69 13.94
N LYS A 64 -0.54 0.61 14.13
CA LYS A 64 0.14 0.85 15.41
C LYS A 64 1.37 1.74 15.20
N GLN A 65 1.81 2.37 16.27
CA GLN A 65 3.08 3.08 16.25
C GLN A 65 4.23 2.08 16.18
N LEU A 66 5.23 2.39 15.36
CA LEU A 66 6.43 1.57 15.30
C LEU A 66 7.21 1.72 16.60
N ASP A 67 7.44 0.59 17.27
CA ASP A 67 8.16 0.46 18.51
C ASP A 67 9.48 -0.30 18.39
N ASN A 68 9.61 -1.11 17.32
CA ASN A 68 10.75 -1.96 17.06
C ASN A 68 11.16 -1.95 15.59
N ASP A 69 12.24 -2.66 15.26
CA ASP A 69 12.62 -2.92 13.88
C ASP A 69 11.59 -3.80 13.16
N LEU A 70 11.44 -3.57 11.86
CA LEU A 70 10.54 -4.34 10.98
C LEU A 70 11.23 -5.55 10.34
N GLU A 71 12.35 -6.00 10.86
CA GLU A 71 13.11 -7.09 10.25
C GLU A 71 12.31 -8.40 10.23
N GLU A 72 11.75 -8.77 11.39
CA GLU A 72 10.92 -9.96 11.51
C GLU A 72 9.64 -9.85 10.65
N TYR A 73 8.97 -8.70 10.68
CA TYR A 73 7.81 -8.44 9.82
C TYR A 73 8.14 -8.56 8.33
N THR A 74 9.28 -7.99 7.91
CA THR A 74 9.76 -8.09 6.53
C THR A 74 10.00 -9.54 6.11
N LYS A 75 10.62 -10.32 6.99
CA LYS A 75 10.87 -11.74 6.75
C LYS A 75 9.56 -12.51 6.52
N TYR A 76 8.60 -12.37 7.44
CA TYR A 76 7.30 -13.03 7.30
C TYR A 76 6.53 -12.56 6.07
N LEU A 77 6.57 -11.27 5.74
CA LEU A 77 5.93 -10.75 4.54
C LEU A 77 6.53 -11.36 3.27
N CYS A 78 7.86 -11.48 3.19
CA CYS A 78 8.53 -12.15 2.07
C CYS A 78 8.17 -13.65 2.00
N GLU A 79 8.09 -14.34 3.13
CA GLU A 79 7.65 -15.75 3.19
C GLU A 79 6.20 -15.89 2.71
N GLU A 80 5.32 -14.98 3.10
CA GLU A 80 3.93 -14.95 2.67
C GLU A 80 3.81 -14.69 1.16
N ILE A 81 4.56 -13.74 0.62
CA ILE A 81 4.63 -13.47 -0.83
C ILE A 81 5.00 -14.76 -1.60
N LYS A 82 6.07 -15.44 -1.18
CA LYS A 82 6.50 -16.70 -1.80
C LYS A 82 5.42 -17.77 -1.71
N LYS A 83 4.81 -17.92 -0.55
CA LYS A 83 3.74 -18.89 -0.31
C LYS A 83 2.54 -18.65 -1.22
N TYR A 84 2.06 -17.40 -1.32
CA TYR A 84 0.92 -17.09 -2.20
C TYR A 84 1.29 -17.22 -3.68
N GLY A 85 2.48 -16.78 -4.08
CA GLY A 85 2.98 -16.96 -5.45
C GLY A 85 3.10 -18.41 -5.88
N ALA A 86 3.23 -19.35 -4.93
CA ALA A 86 3.30 -20.80 -5.21
C ALA A 86 1.94 -21.46 -5.50
N TYR A 87 0.82 -20.82 -5.16
CA TYR A 87 -0.51 -21.37 -5.44
C TYR A 87 -0.86 -21.30 -6.93
N GLU A 88 -1.63 -22.28 -7.40
CA GLU A 88 -2.01 -22.40 -8.81
C GLU A 88 -2.80 -21.18 -9.30
N PHE A 89 -3.69 -20.65 -8.48
CA PHE A 89 -4.43 -19.41 -8.78
C PHE A 89 -3.50 -18.25 -9.13
N CYS A 90 -2.44 -18.06 -8.33
CA CYS A 90 -1.49 -16.97 -8.56
C CYS A 90 -0.56 -17.24 -9.74
N LYS A 91 -0.09 -18.49 -9.92
CA LYS A 91 0.77 -18.89 -11.05
C LYS A 91 0.10 -18.73 -12.41
N THR A 92 -1.20 -18.94 -12.47
CA THR A 92 -2.02 -18.82 -13.68
C THR A 92 -2.59 -17.42 -13.89
N SER A 93 -2.31 -16.49 -12.96
CA SER A 93 -2.73 -15.09 -13.02
C SER A 93 -1.60 -14.18 -13.51
N GLU A 94 -2.02 -13.01 -14.02
CA GLU A 94 -1.17 -11.84 -14.22
C GLU A 94 -1.67 -10.71 -13.33
N VAL A 95 -0.74 -10.02 -12.67
CA VAL A 95 -1.06 -8.95 -11.73
C VAL A 95 -1.32 -7.64 -12.48
N ASP A 96 -2.52 -7.09 -12.36
CA ASP A 96 -2.90 -5.79 -12.93
C ASP A 96 -2.65 -4.65 -11.94
N VAL A 97 -2.85 -4.92 -10.64
CA VAL A 97 -2.74 -3.88 -9.61
C VAL A 97 -2.04 -4.44 -8.37
N VAL A 98 -1.05 -3.67 -7.90
CA VAL A 98 -0.46 -3.85 -6.57
C VAL A 98 -0.63 -2.57 -5.77
N PHE A 99 -1.09 -2.70 -4.53
CA PHE A 99 -1.27 -1.56 -3.65
C PHE A 99 -0.63 -1.82 -2.28
N PHE A 100 0.38 -1.03 -1.94
CA PHE A 100 0.98 -0.99 -0.62
C PHE A 100 0.37 0.14 0.19
N GLY A 101 -0.42 -0.20 1.21
CA GLY A 101 -1.16 0.75 2.03
C GLY A 101 -1.20 0.40 3.52
N GLY A 102 -2.09 1.07 4.24
CA GLY A 102 -2.30 0.86 5.67
C GLY A 102 -1.80 2.00 6.55
N GLY A 103 -0.75 1.77 7.32
CA GLY A 103 -0.07 2.79 8.13
C GLY A 103 0.81 3.69 7.27
N THR A 104 2.06 3.34 7.11
CA THR A 104 3.01 4.05 6.24
C THR A 104 3.95 3.03 5.57
N PRO A 105 3.62 2.52 4.39
CA PRO A 105 4.43 1.49 3.71
C PRO A 105 5.89 1.85 3.50
N THR A 106 6.22 3.14 3.37
CA THR A 106 7.60 3.60 3.25
C THR A 106 8.37 3.67 4.58
N ILE A 107 7.80 3.16 5.67
CA ILE A 107 8.50 3.08 6.97
C ILE A 107 9.64 2.05 6.94
N PHE A 108 9.58 1.07 6.06
CA PHE A 108 10.65 0.09 5.87
C PHE A 108 12.00 0.76 5.60
N LYS A 109 13.07 0.19 6.12
CA LYS A 109 14.43 0.52 5.70
C LYS A 109 14.61 0.18 4.22
N LYS A 110 15.60 0.77 3.56
CA LYS A 110 15.85 0.55 2.12
C LYS A 110 16.10 -0.93 1.79
N GLU A 111 16.85 -1.64 2.64
CA GLU A 111 17.15 -3.07 2.46
C GLU A 111 15.89 -3.94 2.60
N GLN A 112 15.02 -3.60 3.56
CA GLN A 112 13.73 -4.26 3.77
C GLN A 112 12.79 -4.02 2.59
N LEU A 113 12.69 -2.77 2.13
CA LEU A 113 11.90 -2.40 0.95
C LEU A 113 12.37 -3.13 -0.30
N GLU A 114 13.68 -3.18 -0.52
CA GLU A 114 14.27 -3.90 -1.65
C GLU A 114 13.96 -5.40 -1.58
N SER A 115 14.10 -6.01 -0.41
CA SER A 115 13.79 -7.42 -0.20
C SER A 115 12.33 -7.76 -0.54
N ILE A 116 11.38 -6.94 -0.07
CA ILE A 116 9.94 -7.12 -0.33
C ILE A 116 9.66 -7.03 -1.84
N LEU A 117 10.10 -5.94 -2.48
CA LEU A 117 9.84 -5.69 -3.90
C LEU A 117 10.51 -6.71 -4.81
N LYS A 118 11.74 -7.12 -4.48
CA LYS A 118 12.44 -8.19 -5.19
C LYS A 118 11.66 -9.51 -5.08
N THR A 119 11.26 -9.90 -3.86
CA THR A 119 10.51 -11.12 -3.64
C THR A 119 9.18 -11.12 -4.40
N LEU A 120 8.49 -9.97 -4.44
CA LEU A 120 7.25 -9.81 -5.22
C LEU A 120 7.49 -10.06 -6.71
N ASN A 121 8.51 -9.42 -7.29
CA ASN A 121 8.84 -9.56 -8.71
C ASN A 121 9.29 -10.96 -9.11
N GLU A 122 9.91 -11.70 -8.19
CA GLU A 122 10.37 -13.07 -8.41
C GLU A 122 9.23 -14.10 -8.37
N ASN A 123 8.10 -13.77 -7.73
CA ASN A 123 7.02 -14.74 -7.46
C ASN A 123 5.72 -14.46 -8.18
N PHE A 124 5.58 -13.31 -8.84
CA PHE A 124 4.37 -12.93 -9.57
C PHE A 124 4.68 -12.43 -10.98
N LYS A 125 3.78 -12.70 -11.91
CA LYS A 125 3.81 -12.15 -13.26
C LYS A 125 2.93 -10.91 -13.33
N PHE A 126 3.39 -9.87 -14.02
CA PHE A 126 2.66 -8.62 -14.15
C PHE A 126 2.16 -8.45 -15.57
N THR A 127 0.99 -7.84 -15.73
CA THR A 127 0.52 -7.38 -17.05
C THR A 127 1.42 -6.27 -17.57
N LYS A 128 1.34 -5.97 -18.87
CA LYS A 128 2.13 -4.90 -19.48
C LYS A 128 1.82 -3.53 -18.88
N ASP A 129 0.55 -3.29 -18.54
CA ASP A 129 0.04 -1.99 -18.11
C ASP A 129 -0.38 -1.99 -16.61
N TYR A 130 0.29 -2.81 -15.80
CA TYR A 130 -0.01 -2.89 -14.35
C TYR A 130 0.23 -1.56 -13.63
N GLU A 131 -0.52 -1.33 -12.55
CA GLU A 131 -0.26 -0.27 -11.59
C GLU A 131 0.31 -0.83 -10.29
N MET A 132 1.46 -0.32 -9.86
CA MET A 132 2.02 -0.61 -8.53
C MET A 132 2.11 0.68 -7.72
N THR A 133 1.19 0.82 -6.77
CA THR A 133 1.05 2.01 -5.92
C THR A 133 1.67 1.81 -4.54
N PHE A 134 2.44 2.81 -4.09
CA PHE A 134 2.91 2.93 -2.72
C PHE A 134 2.33 4.15 -2.02
N GLU A 135 1.68 3.94 -0.87
CA GLU A 135 1.34 5.03 0.04
C GLU A 135 2.54 5.47 0.86
N THR A 136 2.66 6.76 1.11
CA THR A 136 3.79 7.33 1.83
C THR A 136 3.44 8.62 2.57
N THR A 137 4.35 8.99 3.46
CA THR A 137 4.47 10.36 3.98
C THR A 137 5.76 10.98 3.45
N LEU A 138 5.81 12.31 3.30
CA LEU A 138 6.95 12.99 2.68
C LEU A 138 8.29 12.73 3.37
N HIS A 139 8.30 12.59 4.70
CA HIS A 139 9.53 12.40 5.46
C HIS A 139 10.04 10.96 5.43
N ASN A 140 9.19 9.99 5.13
CA ASN A 140 9.58 8.58 4.98
C ASN A 140 10.07 8.22 3.58
N LEU A 141 9.97 9.15 2.62
CA LEU A 141 10.36 8.94 1.24
C LEU A 141 11.74 9.55 0.97
N SER A 142 12.79 8.72 0.97
CA SER A 142 14.15 9.14 0.60
C SER A 142 14.43 8.90 -0.88
N PHE A 143 15.48 9.53 -1.39
CA PHE A 143 15.93 9.34 -2.78
C PHE A 143 16.33 7.89 -3.06
N GLU A 144 17.00 7.23 -2.11
CA GLU A 144 17.40 5.83 -2.23
C GLU A 144 16.19 4.91 -2.31
N LYS A 145 15.14 5.18 -1.50
CA LYS A 145 13.88 4.42 -1.57
C LYS A 145 13.19 4.62 -2.90
N LEU A 146 13.16 5.84 -3.43
CA LEU A 146 12.60 6.11 -4.76
C LEU A 146 13.32 5.31 -5.85
N LYS A 147 14.65 5.26 -5.83
CA LYS A 147 15.43 4.46 -6.80
C LYS A 147 15.13 2.96 -6.69
N ILE A 148 14.99 2.44 -5.47
CA ILE A 148 14.61 1.04 -5.25
C ILE A 148 13.22 0.79 -5.80
N MET A 149 12.24 1.64 -5.50
CA MET A 149 10.88 1.53 -6.02
C MET A 149 10.85 1.54 -7.55
N GLU A 150 11.56 2.48 -8.19
CA GLU A 150 11.69 2.54 -9.64
C GLU A 150 12.31 1.27 -10.22
N LYS A 151 13.42 0.80 -9.65
CA LYS A 151 14.11 -0.44 -10.05
C LYS A 151 13.19 -1.65 -10.09
N TYR A 152 12.24 -1.73 -9.17
CA TYR A 152 11.32 -2.85 -9.03
C TYR A 152 9.90 -2.56 -9.57
N GLY A 153 9.74 -1.49 -10.38
CA GLY A 153 8.56 -1.25 -11.16
C GLY A 153 7.40 -0.57 -10.42
N VAL A 154 7.65 0.05 -9.26
CA VAL A 154 6.66 0.96 -8.66
C VAL A 154 6.46 2.14 -9.59
N ASN A 155 5.23 2.36 -10.06
CA ASN A 155 4.91 3.38 -11.06
C ASN A 155 3.91 4.44 -10.56
N ARG A 156 3.42 4.31 -9.31
CA ARG A 156 2.57 5.32 -8.67
C ARG A 156 2.93 5.49 -7.20
N ILE A 157 2.98 6.76 -6.75
CA ILE A 157 3.21 7.10 -5.33
C ILE A 157 2.07 7.97 -4.84
N SER A 158 1.36 7.50 -3.81
CA SER A 158 0.30 8.23 -3.13
C SER A 158 0.85 8.89 -1.87
N VAL A 159 0.86 10.23 -1.84
CA VAL A 159 1.47 11.00 -0.74
C VAL A 159 0.43 11.60 0.18
N GLY A 160 0.41 11.16 1.43
CA GLY A 160 -0.49 11.67 2.46
C GLY A 160 -0.08 13.06 2.98
N ILE A 161 -0.61 14.14 2.40
CA ILE A 161 -0.37 15.53 2.82
C ILE A 161 -1.48 16.04 3.76
N GLN A 162 -2.72 15.74 3.45
CA GLN A 162 -3.98 16.10 4.08
C GLN A 162 -4.29 17.60 4.08
N THR A 163 -3.34 18.46 4.45
CA THR A 163 -3.53 19.91 4.49
C THR A 163 -2.20 20.66 4.42
N PHE A 164 -2.21 21.85 3.82
CA PHE A 164 -1.10 22.80 3.84
C PHE A 164 -1.21 23.84 4.98
N SER A 165 -2.35 23.89 5.70
CA SER A 165 -2.51 24.80 6.84
C SER A 165 -1.71 24.32 8.03
N ASN A 166 -0.82 25.18 8.58
CA ASN A 166 -0.05 24.85 9.79
C ASN A 166 -0.94 24.55 11.00
N ARG A 167 -2.08 25.27 11.15
CA ARG A 167 -3.08 24.97 12.18
C ARG A 167 -3.70 23.60 11.95
N GLY A 168 -4.11 23.31 10.70
CA GLY A 168 -4.67 22.01 10.32
C GLY A 168 -3.68 20.86 10.58
N ARG A 169 -2.42 21.04 10.23
CA ARG A 169 -1.36 20.05 10.46
C ARG A 169 -1.18 19.72 11.94
N LYS A 170 -1.20 20.73 12.81
CA LYS A 170 -1.16 20.54 14.27
C LYS A 170 -2.37 19.76 14.77
N LEU A 171 -3.58 20.12 14.34
CA LEU A 171 -4.83 19.44 14.72
C LEU A 171 -4.85 17.97 14.26
N LEU A 172 -4.31 17.70 13.07
CA LEU A 172 -4.22 16.37 12.50
C LEU A 172 -3.00 15.56 13.03
N ASN A 173 -2.26 16.09 13.97
CA ASN A 173 -1.02 15.50 14.51
C ASN A 173 0.00 15.14 13.40
N ARG A 174 0.10 16.00 12.35
CA ARG A 174 1.06 15.81 11.26
C ARG A 174 2.43 16.36 11.65
N THR A 175 3.48 15.62 11.30
CA THR A 175 4.86 16.06 11.43
C THR A 175 5.12 17.17 10.43
N TYR A 176 5.99 18.11 10.73
CA TYR A 176 6.44 19.18 9.86
C TYR A 176 5.37 20.24 9.48
N ASP A 177 5.82 21.42 9.17
CA ASP A 177 5.01 22.57 8.75
C ASP A 177 4.78 22.63 7.23
N LYS A 178 4.06 23.66 6.79
CA LYS A 178 3.77 23.92 5.37
C LYS A 178 5.05 24.08 4.55
N ASN A 179 6.05 24.80 5.09
CA ASN A 179 7.25 25.13 4.32
C ASN A 179 8.05 23.87 3.99
N TYR A 180 8.25 23.02 4.99
CA TYR A 180 8.86 21.70 4.77
C TYR A 180 8.12 20.90 3.71
N VAL A 181 6.78 20.82 3.82
CA VAL A 181 5.95 20.07 2.86
C VAL A 181 6.14 20.57 1.43
N VAL A 182 6.11 21.90 1.24
CA VAL A 182 6.26 22.51 -0.10
C VAL A 182 7.65 22.24 -0.67
N GLU A 183 8.71 22.45 0.11
CA GLU A 183 10.08 22.21 -0.36
C GLU A 183 10.33 20.75 -0.66
N ARG A 184 9.84 19.85 0.19
CA ARG A 184 10.00 18.41 -0.01
C ARG A 184 9.27 17.91 -1.26
N LEU A 185 8.07 18.45 -1.55
CA LEU A 185 7.35 18.14 -2.80
C LEU A 185 8.13 18.62 -4.04
N LYS A 186 8.74 19.81 -3.98
CA LYS A 186 9.58 20.32 -5.09
C LYS A 186 10.79 19.40 -5.33
N GLU A 187 11.44 18.93 -4.26
CA GLU A 187 12.57 18.00 -4.35
C GLU A 187 12.14 16.67 -5.01
N ILE A 188 11.06 16.07 -4.54
CA ILE A 188 10.53 14.81 -5.09
C ILE A 188 10.18 14.99 -6.57
N LYS A 189 9.50 16.10 -6.93
CA LYS A 189 9.14 16.40 -8.32
C LYS A 189 10.38 16.55 -9.22
N LYS A 190 11.44 17.19 -8.74
CA LYS A 190 12.71 17.27 -9.51
C LYS A 190 13.32 15.89 -9.75
N ILE A 191 13.31 15.02 -8.74
CA ILE A 191 13.86 13.66 -8.81
C ILE A 191 13.07 12.83 -9.83
N THR A 192 11.76 12.83 -9.74
CA THR A 192 10.88 12.08 -10.67
C THR A 192 10.91 12.62 -12.10
N TYR A 193 11.18 13.92 -12.30
CA TYR A 193 11.33 14.53 -13.63
C TYR A 193 12.69 14.26 -14.27
N LEU A 194 13.76 14.12 -13.47
CA LEU A 194 15.13 13.86 -13.95
C LEU A 194 15.39 12.39 -14.27
N SER A 195 14.63 11.47 -13.68
CA SER A 195 14.60 10.08 -14.11
C SER A 195 13.76 10.00 -15.39
N LYS A 196 14.39 10.05 -16.55
CA LYS A 196 13.75 10.03 -17.89
C LYS A 196 12.86 8.80 -18.17
N THR A 197 12.60 7.97 -17.18
CA THR A 197 11.88 6.71 -17.28
C THR A 197 10.63 6.63 -16.38
N SER A 198 10.42 7.55 -15.44
CA SER A 198 9.28 7.43 -14.53
C SER A 198 8.14 8.37 -14.91
N ASN A 199 7.14 7.83 -15.59
CA ASN A 199 5.77 8.34 -15.53
C ASN A 199 5.17 7.99 -14.16
N ILE A 200 5.75 8.47 -13.04
CA ILE A 200 5.16 8.31 -11.72
C ILE A 200 4.25 9.51 -11.47
N PRO A 201 2.91 9.40 -11.62
CA PRO A 201 2.00 10.47 -11.25
C PRO A 201 2.03 10.62 -9.73
N VAL A 202 2.28 11.83 -9.26
CA VAL A 202 2.10 12.18 -7.85
C VAL A 202 0.71 12.79 -7.74
N ASP A 203 -0.26 11.98 -7.33
CA ASP A 203 -1.63 12.44 -7.08
C ASP A 203 -1.69 13.36 -5.86
N ARG A 204 -2.45 14.44 -5.98
CA ARG A 204 -2.63 15.52 -5.00
C ARG A 204 -3.68 15.17 -3.95
#